data_96dac7d42fd6e01b31b5180ad64056be
#
_entry.id   96dac7d42fd6e01b31b5180ad64056be
#
_cell.length_a   1.000
_cell.length_b   1.000
_cell.length_c   1.000
_cell.angle_alpha   90.00
_cell.angle_beta   90.00
_cell.angle_gamma   90.00
#
_symmetry.space_group_name_H-M   'P 1'
#
loop_
_entity.id
_entity.type
_entity.pdbx_description
1 polymer ?
#
loop_
_entity_poly.entity_id
_entity_poly.type
_entity_poly.pdbx_seq_one_letter_code
_entity_poly.pdbx_strand_id
1 'polypeptide(L)'
;MTDYTAQSAQPVWLELSSPQSDVSTKFYSELFGWEFSGAGPLGLGSQALLGGRAAAGISPQPPQAPEGQPGFWSVYFRAESLDTFLTAVDASGGQAMTVVPEFDGEASVALVSDSGGTAFGALTFDDSRGLGTVGELGAAVYFELHTHSPEKADFYSEVFGWTKSTGTSTIREEAQLFTMPGDVDLTAAVVDLSGTQIPSHWEAFYMVEDVDAFAQKVPELGGALLVKPTNTPRGRVAKFIDPHNAAFGVIEPNWL
;
A
#
# COMPACT_ATOMS: atom_id res chain seq x y z
N MET A 1 -2.09 3.97 22.33
CA MET A 1 -1.86 3.95 20.86
C MET A 1 -1.16 5.26 20.52
N THR A 2 -0.04 5.21 19.84
CA THR A 2 0.70 6.39 19.40
C THR A 2 0.24 6.74 17.98
N ASP A 3 -0.02 8.03 17.73
CA ASP A 3 -0.34 8.48 16.38
C ASP A 3 0.87 8.21 15.47
N TYR A 4 0.63 7.64 14.30
CA TYR A 4 1.64 7.46 13.28
C TYR A 4 1.81 8.75 12.49
N THR A 5 3.05 9.12 12.27
CA THR A 5 3.42 10.18 11.32
C THR A 5 4.55 9.65 10.47
N ALA A 6 4.31 9.48 9.18
CA ALA A 6 5.30 8.94 8.26
C ALA A 6 6.55 9.84 8.23
N GLN A 7 7.71 9.24 8.45
CA GLN A 7 9.00 9.89 8.19
C GLN A 7 9.37 9.73 6.72
N SER A 8 10.42 10.41 6.28
CA SER A 8 10.93 10.26 4.91
C SER A 8 11.14 8.79 4.56
N ALA A 9 10.78 8.41 3.35
CA ALA A 9 10.86 7.05 2.83
C ALA A 9 9.94 5.99 3.48
N GLN A 10 9.02 6.41 4.35
CA GLN A 10 7.98 5.52 4.90
C GLN A 10 6.68 5.61 4.09
N PRO A 11 5.81 4.58 4.14
CA PRO A 11 4.46 4.66 3.60
C PRO A 11 3.70 5.82 4.23
N VAL A 12 3.22 6.73 3.40
CA VAL A 12 2.55 7.95 3.85
C VAL A 12 1.09 7.96 3.44
N TRP A 13 0.71 7.18 2.43
CA TRP A 13 -0.66 7.04 2.00
C TRP A 13 -0.90 5.72 1.27
N LEU A 14 -2.11 5.22 1.41
CA LEU A 14 -2.66 4.09 0.67
C LEU A 14 -3.92 4.57 -0.04
N GLU A 15 -3.98 4.45 -1.35
CA GLU A 15 -5.12 4.91 -2.13
C GLU A 15 -5.73 3.78 -2.94
N LEU A 16 -7.02 3.54 -2.75
CA LEU A 16 -7.81 2.69 -3.62
C LEU A 16 -8.44 3.53 -4.73
N SER A 17 -8.08 3.27 -5.97
CA SER A 17 -8.79 3.76 -7.14
C SER A 17 -9.90 2.78 -7.50
N SER A 18 -11.16 3.17 -7.33
CA SER A 18 -12.32 2.29 -7.50
C SER A 18 -13.25 2.77 -8.62
N PRO A 19 -13.79 1.84 -9.46
CA PRO A 19 -14.83 2.20 -10.44
C PRO A 19 -16.15 2.64 -9.78
N GLN A 20 -16.42 2.20 -8.55
CA GLN A 20 -17.60 2.58 -7.76
C GLN A 20 -17.18 2.77 -6.30
N SER A 21 -16.68 3.96 -5.98
CA SER A 21 -16.08 4.26 -4.68
C SER A 21 -17.07 4.13 -3.51
N ASP A 22 -18.37 4.37 -3.72
CA ASP A 22 -19.42 4.18 -2.73
C ASP A 22 -19.62 2.71 -2.32
N VAL A 23 -19.51 1.79 -3.28
CA VAL A 23 -19.54 0.34 -3.00
C VAL A 23 -18.29 -0.08 -2.23
N SER A 24 -17.11 0.40 -2.64
CA SER A 24 -15.86 0.12 -1.95
C SER A 24 -15.84 0.69 -0.53
N THR A 25 -16.29 1.94 -0.31
CA THR A 25 -16.36 2.52 1.04
C THR A 25 -17.23 1.69 1.97
N LYS A 26 -18.40 1.23 1.50
CA LYS A 26 -19.26 0.35 2.27
C LYS A 26 -18.57 -0.98 2.62
N PHE A 27 -17.93 -1.61 1.62
CA PHE A 27 -17.23 -2.89 1.78
C PHE A 27 -16.13 -2.80 2.84
N TYR A 28 -15.24 -1.81 2.74
CA TYR A 28 -14.13 -1.65 3.67
C TYR A 28 -14.57 -1.13 5.05
N SER A 29 -15.64 -0.33 5.13
CA SER A 29 -16.28 0.03 6.41
C SER A 29 -16.75 -1.20 7.17
N GLU A 30 -17.45 -2.10 6.51
CA GLU A 30 -17.97 -3.35 7.09
C GLU A 30 -16.84 -4.31 7.51
N LEU A 31 -15.72 -4.34 6.76
CA LEU A 31 -14.59 -5.24 7.03
C LEU A 31 -13.69 -4.75 8.16
N PHE A 32 -13.26 -3.49 8.09
CA PHE A 32 -12.24 -2.94 8.99
C PHE A 32 -12.80 -1.99 10.05
N GLY A 33 -14.10 -1.68 9.99
CA GLY A 33 -14.71 -0.69 10.88
C GLY A 33 -14.30 0.75 10.53
N TRP A 34 -13.87 0.99 9.28
CA TRP A 34 -13.49 2.34 8.87
C TRP A 34 -14.71 3.25 8.76
N GLU A 35 -14.54 4.47 9.28
CA GLU A 35 -15.44 5.59 9.03
C GLU A 35 -14.89 6.43 7.88
N PHE A 36 -15.77 7.03 7.08
CA PHE A 36 -15.36 7.84 5.94
C PHE A 36 -15.70 9.31 6.13
N SER A 37 -14.79 10.19 5.81
CA SER A 37 -14.96 11.64 5.86
C SER A 37 -14.41 12.30 4.59
N GLY A 38 -14.24 13.61 4.57
CA GLY A 38 -13.73 14.39 3.44
C GLY A 38 -12.55 13.79 2.69
N ALA A 39 -12.01 14.51 1.74
CA ALA A 39 -10.92 14.03 0.91
C ALA A 39 -9.62 13.81 1.70
N GLY A 40 -8.86 12.79 1.32
CA GLY A 40 -7.50 12.55 1.82
C GLY A 40 -6.46 13.51 1.20
N PRO A 41 -5.16 13.25 1.41
CA PRO A 41 -4.08 14.15 0.95
C PRO A 41 -4.01 14.33 -0.57
N LEU A 42 -4.60 13.44 -1.34
CA LEU A 42 -4.69 13.59 -2.80
C LEU A 42 -5.85 14.50 -3.26
N GLY A 43 -6.68 15.00 -2.32
CA GLY A 43 -7.84 15.83 -2.64
C GLY A 43 -8.96 15.11 -3.38
N LEU A 44 -8.90 13.79 -3.45
CA LEU A 44 -9.83 12.94 -4.19
C LEU A 44 -10.63 12.06 -3.23
N GLY A 45 -11.86 11.72 -3.63
CA GLY A 45 -12.67 10.70 -2.96
C GLY A 45 -12.93 10.96 -1.48
N SER A 46 -12.78 9.91 -0.67
CA SER A 46 -13.03 9.93 0.77
C SER A 46 -11.86 9.32 1.54
N GLN A 47 -11.55 9.92 2.66
CA GLN A 47 -10.56 9.42 3.61
C GLN A 47 -11.20 8.40 4.55
N ALA A 48 -10.60 7.22 4.65
CA ALA A 48 -10.93 6.19 5.63
C ALA A 48 -10.27 6.51 6.97
N LEU A 49 -11.04 6.50 8.03
CA LEU A 49 -10.61 6.76 9.40
C LEU A 49 -10.80 5.52 10.27
N LEU A 50 -9.77 5.15 11.01
CA LEU A 50 -9.80 4.13 12.04
C LEU A 50 -9.63 4.81 13.40
N GLY A 51 -10.70 4.84 14.19
CA GLY A 51 -10.70 5.57 15.47
C GLY A 51 -10.33 7.06 15.32
N GLY A 52 -10.77 7.70 14.25
CA GLY A 52 -10.51 9.11 13.94
C GLY A 52 -9.13 9.39 13.30
N ARG A 53 -8.29 8.38 13.06
CA ARG A 53 -6.97 8.49 12.44
C ARG A 53 -7.00 7.95 11.02
N ALA A 54 -6.33 8.62 10.09
CA ALA A 54 -6.31 8.23 8.68
C ALA A 54 -5.65 6.86 8.49
N ALA A 55 -6.34 5.94 7.81
CA ALA A 55 -5.87 4.59 7.50
C ALA A 55 -5.67 4.36 5.99
N ALA A 56 -6.44 5.04 5.13
CA ALA A 56 -6.37 4.95 3.68
C ALA A 56 -7.23 6.02 3.01
N GLY A 57 -7.22 6.06 1.68
CA GLY A 57 -8.19 6.79 0.85
C GLY A 57 -8.89 5.87 -0.15
N ILE A 58 -10.09 6.24 -0.54
CA ILE A 58 -10.85 5.60 -1.63
C ILE A 58 -11.36 6.70 -2.56
N SER A 59 -10.89 6.69 -3.79
CA SER A 59 -11.30 7.64 -4.81
C SER A 59 -11.93 6.97 -6.02
N PRO A 60 -12.81 7.68 -6.74
CA PRO A 60 -13.29 7.21 -8.02
C PRO A 60 -12.13 7.13 -9.02
N GLN A 61 -12.18 6.15 -9.91
CA GLN A 61 -11.28 6.14 -11.06
C GLN A 61 -11.49 7.39 -11.92
N PRO A 62 -10.39 7.89 -12.55
CA PRO A 62 -10.54 9.06 -13.42
C PRO A 62 -11.45 8.76 -14.61
N PRO A 63 -12.19 9.75 -15.14
CA PRO A 63 -13.15 9.54 -16.23
C PRO A 63 -12.57 8.92 -17.50
N GLN A 64 -11.25 9.04 -17.71
CA GLN A 64 -10.52 8.47 -18.83
C GLN A 64 -9.99 7.05 -18.57
N ALA A 65 -10.26 6.47 -17.41
CA ALA A 65 -9.89 5.08 -17.14
C ALA A 65 -10.53 4.14 -18.17
N PRO A 66 -9.83 3.09 -18.63
CA PRO A 66 -10.40 2.11 -19.53
C PRO A 66 -11.67 1.50 -18.98
N GLU A 67 -12.67 1.28 -19.85
CA GLU A 67 -13.90 0.61 -19.46
C GLU A 67 -13.61 -0.79 -18.89
N GLY A 68 -14.19 -1.10 -17.74
CA GLY A 68 -13.97 -2.38 -17.07
C GLY A 68 -12.61 -2.50 -16.35
N GLN A 69 -11.86 -1.43 -16.22
CA GLN A 69 -10.64 -1.43 -15.40
C GLN A 69 -10.99 -1.82 -13.96
N PRO A 70 -10.32 -2.85 -13.38
CA PRO A 70 -10.53 -3.23 -11.99
C PRO A 70 -10.10 -2.10 -11.04
N GLY A 71 -10.60 -2.14 -9.81
CA GLY A 71 -10.04 -1.35 -8.73
C GLY A 71 -8.59 -1.76 -8.44
N PHE A 72 -7.79 -0.84 -7.93
CA PHE A 72 -6.41 -1.15 -7.52
C PHE A 72 -5.95 -0.25 -6.38
N TRP A 73 -5.15 -0.83 -5.50
CA TRP A 73 -4.47 -0.13 -4.44
C TRP A 73 -3.13 0.43 -4.92
N SER A 74 -2.81 1.63 -4.48
CA SER A 74 -1.51 2.28 -4.69
C SER A 74 -0.87 2.63 -3.35
N VAL A 75 0.41 2.34 -3.21
CA VAL A 75 1.21 2.73 -2.05
C VAL A 75 1.99 4.00 -2.40
N TYR A 76 1.91 4.99 -1.51
CA TYR A 76 2.67 6.23 -1.62
C TYR A 76 3.67 6.31 -0.47
N PHE A 77 4.91 6.64 -0.81
CA PHE A 77 5.98 6.86 0.15
C PHE A 77 6.23 8.36 0.34
N ARG A 78 6.64 8.76 1.54
CA ARG A 78 6.97 10.13 1.83
C ARG A 78 8.30 10.52 1.19
N ALA A 79 8.30 11.60 0.41
CA ALA A 79 9.50 12.26 -0.07
C ALA A 79 9.65 13.61 0.64
N GLU A 80 10.87 14.00 1.02
CA GLU A 80 11.13 15.32 1.59
C GLU A 80 11.07 16.42 0.52
N SER A 81 11.55 16.10 -0.68
CA SER A 81 11.56 16.97 -1.85
C SER A 81 11.27 16.15 -3.09
N LEU A 82 10.28 16.59 -3.86
CA LEU A 82 9.91 15.91 -5.10
C LEU A 82 11.04 15.96 -6.14
N ASP A 83 11.74 17.08 -6.25
CA ASP A 83 12.85 17.26 -7.21
C ASP A 83 14.02 16.32 -6.89
N THR A 84 14.40 16.22 -5.61
CA THR A 84 15.45 15.30 -5.16
C THR A 84 15.03 13.85 -5.37
N PHE A 85 13.78 13.50 -5.04
CA PHE A 85 13.24 12.18 -5.25
C PHE A 85 13.23 11.78 -6.73
N LEU A 86 12.72 12.64 -7.63
CA LEU A 86 12.67 12.36 -9.07
C LEU A 86 14.07 12.24 -9.68
N THR A 87 15.04 13.03 -9.19
CA THR A 87 16.45 12.91 -9.59
C THR A 87 17.02 11.54 -9.20
N ALA A 88 16.73 11.06 -7.99
CA ALA A 88 17.15 9.74 -7.52
C ALA A 88 16.47 8.61 -8.30
N VAL A 89 15.17 8.73 -8.59
CA VAL A 89 14.41 7.78 -9.42
C VAL A 89 15.05 7.62 -10.80
N ASP A 90 15.35 8.73 -11.50
CA ASP A 90 15.97 8.70 -12.83
C ASP A 90 17.38 8.10 -12.77
N ALA A 91 18.20 8.50 -11.80
CA ALA A 91 19.55 7.99 -11.61
C ALA A 91 19.59 6.48 -11.33
N SER A 92 18.55 5.93 -10.68
CA SER A 92 18.41 4.49 -10.35
C SER A 92 17.63 3.71 -11.42
N GLY A 93 17.35 4.31 -12.58
CA GLY A 93 16.73 3.65 -13.73
C GLY A 93 15.21 3.52 -13.64
N GLY A 94 14.55 4.21 -12.73
CA GLY A 94 13.11 4.38 -12.70
C GLY A 94 12.62 5.47 -13.64
N GLN A 95 11.32 5.69 -13.69
CA GLN A 95 10.70 6.68 -14.59
C GLN A 95 9.57 7.44 -13.90
N ALA A 96 9.52 8.75 -14.08
CA ALA A 96 8.35 9.55 -13.72
C ALA A 96 7.22 9.30 -14.75
N MET A 97 6.04 8.95 -14.26
CA MET A 97 4.84 8.71 -15.07
C MET A 97 3.93 9.93 -15.05
N THR A 98 3.69 10.49 -13.87
CA THR A 98 2.88 11.70 -13.68
C THR A 98 3.47 12.49 -12.53
N VAL A 99 3.57 13.79 -12.70
CA VAL A 99 4.07 14.71 -11.67
C VAL A 99 3.11 15.87 -11.54
N VAL A 100 2.64 16.11 -10.32
CA VAL A 100 1.85 17.30 -9.96
C VAL A 100 2.67 18.05 -8.92
N PRO A 101 3.42 19.10 -9.34
CA PRO A 101 4.43 19.73 -8.49
C PRO A 101 3.84 20.59 -7.36
N GLU A 102 2.60 21.01 -7.52
CA GLU A 102 1.85 21.72 -6.49
C GLU A 102 0.37 21.34 -6.59
N PHE A 103 -0.15 20.86 -5.48
CA PHE A 103 -1.48 20.35 -5.39
C PHE A 103 -2.10 20.92 -4.10
N ASP A 104 -3.18 21.65 -4.22
CA ASP A 104 -3.85 22.32 -3.09
C ASP A 104 -2.91 23.21 -2.23
N GLY A 105 -1.90 23.81 -2.87
CA GLY A 105 -1.02 24.82 -2.28
C GLY A 105 0.08 24.32 -1.34
N GLU A 106 0.12 23.04 -0.96
CA GLU A 106 1.05 22.51 0.05
C GLU A 106 1.51 21.08 -0.20
N ALA A 107 0.91 20.36 -1.11
CA ALA A 107 1.26 18.98 -1.42
C ALA A 107 1.80 18.86 -2.85
N SER A 108 2.72 17.95 -3.05
CA SER A 108 3.17 17.54 -4.38
C SER A 108 3.08 16.03 -4.49
N VAL A 109 2.71 15.53 -5.66
CA VAL A 109 2.59 14.09 -5.92
C VAL A 109 3.33 13.70 -7.17
N ALA A 110 4.02 12.56 -7.14
CA ALA A 110 4.51 11.88 -8.32
C ALA A 110 4.02 10.44 -8.32
N LEU A 111 3.61 9.96 -9.50
CA LEU A 111 3.52 8.55 -9.81
C LEU A 111 4.75 8.17 -10.62
N VAL A 112 5.44 7.15 -10.20
CA VAL A 112 6.68 6.69 -10.82
C VAL A 112 6.63 5.18 -11.01
N SER A 113 7.51 4.65 -11.87
CA SER A 113 7.85 3.23 -11.88
C SER A 113 9.27 3.04 -11.38
N ASP A 114 9.53 1.95 -10.66
CA ASP A 114 10.88 1.51 -10.33
C ASP A 114 11.62 1.00 -11.57
N SER A 115 12.89 0.64 -11.43
CA SER A 115 13.71 0.09 -12.51
C SER A 115 13.21 -1.27 -13.03
N GLY A 116 12.36 -1.97 -12.29
CA GLY A 116 11.67 -3.22 -12.66
C GLY A 116 10.31 -3.01 -13.32
N GLY A 117 9.82 -1.75 -13.38
CA GLY A 117 8.52 -1.39 -13.95
C GLY A 117 7.36 -1.43 -12.96
N THR A 118 7.62 -1.56 -11.65
CA THR A 118 6.56 -1.52 -10.63
C THR A 118 6.16 -0.07 -10.33
N ALA A 119 4.87 0.23 -10.47
CA ALA A 119 4.35 1.56 -10.19
C ALA A 119 4.14 1.79 -8.69
N PHE A 120 4.46 3.00 -8.22
CA PHE A 120 4.17 3.48 -6.87
C PHE A 120 4.09 5.01 -6.85
N GLY A 121 3.62 5.57 -5.74
CA GLY A 121 3.51 7.02 -5.57
C GLY A 121 4.57 7.58 -4.62
N ALA A 122 4.83 8.88 -4.77
CA ALA A 122 5.52 9.68 -3.76
C ALA A 122 4.71 10.93 -3.45
N LEU A 123 4.67 11.31 -2.19
CA LEU A 123 3.97 12.49 -1.68
C LEU A 123 4.91 13.35 -0.84
N THR A 124 4.79 14.66 -1.03
CA THR A 124 5.37 15.68 -0.14
C THR A 124 4.24 16.54 0.39
N PHE A 125 4.16 16.73 1.68
CA PHE A 125 3.22 17.65 2.35
C PHE A 125 3.64 17.84 3.80
N ASP A 126 2.94 18.71 4.52
CA ASP A 126 3.13 18.83 5.96
C ASP A 126 2.68 17.56 6.71
N ASP A 127 3.13 17.41 7.96
CA ASP A 127 3.01 16.15 8.72
C ASP A 127 1.57 15.75 9.08
N SER A 128 0.60 16.63 8.85
CA SER A 128 -0.80 16.42 9.31
C SER A 128 -1.68 15.64 8.34
N ARG A 129 -1.24 15.37 7.11
CA ARG A 129 -2.10 14.89 6.02
C ARG A 129 -1.97 13.41 5.64
N GLY A 130 -1.00 12.69 6.15
CA GLY A 130 -0.75 11.29 5.78
C GLY A 130 -1.56 10.29 6.58
N LEU A 131 -1.11 9.04 6.52
CA LEU A 131 -1.60 7.99 7.42
C LEU A 131 -1.40 8.44 8.87
N GLY A 132 -2.42 8.32 9.68
CA GLY A 132 -2.40 8.58 11.12
C GLY A 132 -2.29 7.30 11.94
N THR A 133 -2.34 6.14 11.27
CA THR A 133 -2.25 4.83 11.92
C THR A 133 -1.64 3.77 11.01
N VAL A 134 -0.77 2.94 11.61
CA VAL A 134 -0.21 1.70 11.06
C VAL A 134 0.04 0.72 12.22
N GLY A 135 0.14 -0.56 11.92
CA GLY A 135 0.55 -1.56 12.90
C GLY A 135 -0.49 -1.89 13.98
N GLU A 136 -1.77 -1.65 13.73
CA GLU A 136 -2.88 -2.03 14.59
C GLU A 136 -4.02 -2.69 13.82
N LEU A 137 -4.97 -3.30 14.53
CA LEU A 137 -6.12 -3.98 13.91
C LEU A 137 -6.90 -3.01 13.03
N GLY A 138 -7.12 -3.40 11.77
CA GLY A 138 -7.77 -2.60 10.74
C GLY A 138 -6.86 -1.62 10.00
N ALA A 139 -5.57 -1.51 10.34
CA ALA A 139 -4.58 -0.68 9.67
C ALA A 139 -3.52 -1.53 8.95
N ALA A 140 -2.79 -0.90 8.02
CA ALA A 140 -1.67 -1.55 7.35
C ALA A 140 -0.53 -1.82 8.34
N VAL A 141 0.13 -2.98 8.21
CA VAL A 141 1.21 -3.41 9.12
C VAL A 141 2.43 -3.94 8.40
N TYR A 142 2.28 -4.37 7.16
CA TYR A 142 3.32 -5.03 6.39
C TYR A 142 3.13 -4.77 4.90
N PHE A 143 4.23 -4.73 4.15
CA PHE A 143 4.23 -4.41 2.74
C PHE A 143 5.00 -5.46 1.93
N GLU A 144 4.58 -5.72 0.70
CA GLU A 144 5.30 -6.57 -0.23
C GLU A 144 5.44 -5.91 -1.60
N LEU A 145 6.67 -5.92 -2.12
CA LEU A 145 6.97 -5.62 -3.52
C LEU A 145 6.87 -6.92 -4.31
N HIS A 146 5.81 -7.09 -5.07
CA HIS A 146 5.63 -8.17 -6.01
C HIS A 146 6.21 -7.76 -7.36
N THR A 147 7.27 -8.43 -7.84
CA THR A 147 8.00 -8.01 -9.04
C THR A 147 8.50 -9.18 -9.88
N HIS A 148 8.54 -8.98 -11.20
CA HIS A 148 9.20 -9.91 -12.14
C HIS A 148 10.71 -9.72 -12.22
N SER A 149 11.24 -8.69 -11.56
CA SER A 149 12.66 -8.33 -11.55
C SER A 149 13.18 -8.13 -10.13
N PRO A 150 13.18 -9.20 -9.29
CA PRO A 150 13.58 -9.07 -7.88
C PRO A 150 15.03 -8.59 -7.72
N GLU A 151 15.91 -8.85 -8.71
CA GLU A 151 17.29 -8.37 -8.73
C GLU A 151 17.39 -6.84 -8.85
N LYS A 152 16.34 -6.17 -9.32
CA LYS A 152 16.27 -4.70 -9.43
C LYS A 152 15.70 -4.02 -8.19
N ALA A 153 15.29 -4.78 -7.19
CA ALA A 153 14.70 -4.22 -5.97
C ALA A 153 15.67 -3.35 -5.16
N ASP A 154 16.98 -3.41 -5.44
CA ASP A 154 17.98 -2.51 -4.84
C ASP A 154 17.72 -1.02 -5.15
N PHE A 155 16.92 -0.73 -6.18
CA PHE A 155 16.36 0.58 -6.48
C PHE A 155 15.82 1.30 -5.22
N TYR A 156 15.13 0.59 -4.35
CA TYR A 156 14.54 1.19 -3.13
C TYR A 156 15.60 1.58 -2.09
N SER A 157 16.71 0.84 -2.02
CA SER A 157 17.86 1.26 -1.20
C SER A 157 18.54 2.50 -1.77
N GLU A 158 18.64 2.62 -3.09
CA GLU A 158 19.26 3.76 -3.76
C GLU A 158 18.41 5.02 -3.66
N VAL A 159 17.09 4.91 -3.86
CA VAL A 159 16.16 6.05 -3.86
C VAL A 159 15.77 6.49 -2.47
N PHE A 160 15.53 5.55 -1.56
CA PHE A 160 14.97 5.81 -0.23
C PHE A 160 15.93 5.55 0.93
N GLY A 161 17.13 5.02 0.66
CA GLY A 161 18.07 4.65 1.72
C GLY A 161 17.62 3.46 2.57
N TRP A 162 16.71 2.62 2.07
CA TRP A 162 16.24 1.45 2.80
C TRP A 162 17.35 0.45 3.04
N THR A 163 17.40 -0.12 4.25
CA THR A 163 18.40 -1.12 4.63
C THR A 163 17.94 -2.51 4.19
N LYS A 164 18.78 -3.15 3.36
CA LYS A 164 18.55 -4.50 2.85
C LYS A 164 18.99 -5.54 3.86
N SER A 165 18.19 -6.57 4.02
CA SER A 165 18.49 -7.75 4.85
C SER A 165 17.86 -9.01 4.25
N THR A 166 18.15 -10.16 4.83
CA THR A 166 17.45 -11.42 4.55
C THR A 166 16.62 -11.81 5.76
N GLY A 167 15.40 -12.27 5.51
CA GLY A 167 14.50 -12.68 6.58
C GLY A 167 13.25 -13.35 6.02
N THR A 168 12.19 -13.41 6.81
CA THR A 168 10.96 -14.11 6.45
C THR A 168 9.94 -13.17 5.83
N SER A 169 9.32 -13.60 4.74
CA SER A 169 8.15 -12.97 4.12
C SER A 169 6.87 -13.75 4.43
N THR A 170 5.76 -13.34 3.85
CA THR A 170 4.52 -14.12 3.91
C THR A 170 4.56 -15.41 3.08
N ILE A 171 5.59 -15.61 2.25
CA ILE A 171 5.67 -16.74 1.31
C ILE A 171 6.88 -17.62 1.58
N ARG A 172 8.00 -17.05 2.06
CA ARG A 172 9.30 -17.73 2.18
C ARG A 172 9.97 -17.45 3.52
N GLU A 173 10.70 -18.45 4.03
CA GLU A 173 11.58 -18.30 5.19
C GLU A 173 12.82 -17.46 4.88
N GLU A 174 13.28 -17.49 3.63
CA GLU A 174 14.38 -16.67 3.13
C GLU A 174 13.87 -15.75 2.00
N ALA A 175 13.68 -14.48 2.31
CA ALA A 175 13.29 -13.44 1.38
C ALA A 175 14.21 -12.23 1.53
N GLN A 176 14.38 -11.47 0.48
CA GLN A 176 14.96 -10.15 0.58
C GLN A 176 13.96 -9.24 1.30
N LEU A 177 14.43 -8.58 2.35
CA LEU A 177 13.66 -7.61 3.12
C LEU A 177 14.29 -6.23 3.01
N PHE A 178 13.46 -5.24 3.16
CA PHE A 178 13.84 -3.85 3.39
C PHE A 178 13.32 -3.39 4.74
N THR A 179 14.19 -2.79 5.54
CA THR A 179 13.79 -1.99 6.71
C THR A 179 13.74 -0.54 6.29
N MET A 180 12.60 0.09 6.48
CA MET A 180 12.38 1.49 6.19
C MET A 180 12.94 2.35 7.33
N PRO A 181 13.59 3.49 7.05
CA PRO A 181 14.07 4.39 8.11
C PRO A 181 12.89 4.96 8.91
N GLY A 182 13.11 5.30 10.18
CA GLY A 182 12.12 5.96 11.02
C GLY A 182 11.94 5.31 12.38
N ASP A 183 11.04 5.90 13.20
CA ASP A 183 10.81 5.49 14.59
C ASP A 183 9.85 4.28 14.69
N VAL A 184 9.16 3.93 13.62
CA VAL A 184 8.29 2.75 13.52
C VAL A 184 9.00 1.73 12.64
N ASP A 185 9.18 0.51 13.14
CA ASP A 185 9.79 -0.61 12.42
C ASP A 185 8.86 -1.10 11.31
N LEU A 186 8.91 -0.44 10.16
CA LEU A 186 8.21 -0.88 8.96
C LEU A 186 9.16 -1.67 8.07
N THR A 187 8.68 -2.81 7.62
CA THR A 187 9.42 -3.69 6.70
C THR A 187 8.62 -3.98 5.45
N ALA A 188 9.34 -4.15 4.35
CA ALA A 188 8.79 -4.71 3.13
C ALA A 188 9.59 -5.94 2.72
N ALA A 189 8.91 -6.92 2.11
CA ALA A 189 9.58 -8.05 1.47
C ALA A 189 9.47 -7.97 -0.04
N VAL A 190 10.45 -8.57 -0.72
CA VAL A 190 10.43 -8.75 -2.17
C VAL A 190 9.88 -10.13 -2.50
N VAL A 191 8.85 -10.16 -3.34
CA VAL A 191 8.18 -11.36 -3.82
C VAL A 191 8.44 -11.51 -5.31
N ASP A 192 9.06 -12.63 -5.69
CA ASP A 192 9.35 -12.96 -7.07
C ASP A 192 8.10 -13.49 -7.77
N LEU A 193 7.67 -12.80 -8.82
CA LEU A 193 6.55 -13.17 -9.68
C LEU A 193 6.98 -13.95 -10.93
N SER A 194 8.24 -14.34 -11.06
CA SER A 194 8.74 -15.09 -12.23
C SER A 194 7.86 -16.29 -12.53
N GLY A 195 7.47 -16.43 -13.80
CA GLY A 195 6.60 -17.52 -14.25
C GLY A 195 5.10 -17.32 -14.01
N THR A 196 4.68 -16.17 -13.45
CA THR A 196 3.27 -15.79 -13.32
C THR A 196 2.85 -14.78 -14.39
N GLN A 197 1.55 -14.51 -14.50
CA GLN A 197 1.00 -13.42 -15.33
C GLN A 197 0.49 -12.25 -14.48
N ILE A 198 0.76 -12.27 -13.17
CA ILE A 198 0.35 -11.20 -12.24
C ILE A 198 1.23 -9.99 -12.52
N PRO A 199 0.69 -8.79 -12.77
CA PRO A 199 1.49 -7.58 -12.94
C PRO A 199 2.31 -7.25 -11.69
N SER A 200 3.49 -6.67 -11.88
CA SER A 200 4.28 -6.14 -10.75
C SER A 200 3.48 -5.05 -10.01
N HIS A 201 3.48 -5.13 -8.68
CA HIS A 201 2.73 -4.19 -7.84
C HIS A 201 3.25 -4.15 -6.40
N TRP A 202 2.92 -3.09 -5.69
CA TRP A 202 3.01 -3.02 -4.24
C TRP A 202 1.73 -3.52 -3.60
N GLU A 203 1.84 -4.30 -2.55
CA GLU A 203 0.71 -4.81 -1.76
C GLU A 203 0.89 -4.43 -0.29
N ALA A 204 -0.18 -3.90 0.32
CA ALA A 204 -0.28 -3.68 1.75
C ALA A 204 -1.07 -4.81 2.41
N PHE A 205 -0.61 -5.24 3.58
CA PHE A 205 -1.33 -6.19 4.42
C PHE A 205 -1.93 -5.45 5.61
N TYR A 206 -3.21 -5.61 5.79
CA TYR A 206 -3.97 -5.05 6.91
C TYR A 206 -4.01 -6.05 8.06
N MET A 207 -3.79 -5.57 9.28
CA MET A 207 -3.83 -6.42 10.48
C MET A 207 -5.29 -6.78 10.82
N VAL A 208 -5.54 -8.05 11.07
CA VAL A 208 -6.84 -8.57 11.54
C VAL A 208 -6.64 -9.50 12.73
N GLU A 209 -7.67 -9.65 13.54
CA GLU A 209 -7.64 -10.51 14.72
C GLU A 209 -7.74 -12.00 14.37
N ASP A 210 -8.53 -12.35 13.34
CA ASP A 210 -8.82 -13.72 12.91
C ASP A 210 -8.98 -13.76 11.39
N VAL A 211 -7.98 -14.31 10.71
CA VAL A 211 -7.97 -14.42 9.24
C VAL A 211 -9.04 -15.40 8.73
N ASP A 212 -9.38 -16.46 9.48
CA ASP A 212 -10.40 -17.41 9.06
C ASP A 212 -11.82 -16.84 9.14
N ALA A 213 -12.12 -16.10 10.21
CA ALA A 213 -13.37 -15.36 10.33
C ALA A 213 -13.48 -14.27 9.25
N PHE A 214 -12.38 -13.58 8.98
CA PHE A 214 -12.32 -12.58 7.92
C PHE A 214 -12.59 -13.20 6.53
N ALA A 215 -12.02 -14.38 6.25
CA ALA A 215 -12.23 -15.11 5.00
C ALA A 215 -13.69 -15.59 4.78
N GLN A 216 -14.45 -15.77 5.85
CA GLN A 216 -15.89 -16.05 5.76
C GLN A 216 -16.69 -14.79 5.45
N LYS A 217 -16.30 -13.64 6.03
CA LYS A 217 -17.02 -12.38 5.91
C LYS A 217 -16.87 -11.72 4.53
N VAL A 218 -15.70 -11.79 3.92
CA VAL A 218 -15.42 -11.14 2.62
C VAL A 218 -16.41 -11.51 1.51
N PRO A 219 -16.72 -12.82 1.26
CA PRO A 219 -17.70 -13.20 0.24
C PRO A 219 -19.13 -12.72 0.54
N GLU A 220 -19.52 -12.61 1.81
CA GLU A 220 -20.84 -12.10 2.21
C GLU A 220 -21.02 -10.62 1.83
N LEU A 221 -19.91 -9.88 1.72
CA LEU A 221 -19.89 -8.48 1.33
C LEU A 221 -19.65 -8.25 -0.17
N GLY A 222 -19.57 -9.32 -0.96
CA GLY A 222 -19.40 -9.26 -2.43
C GLY A 222 -17.96 -9.31 -2.91
N GLY A 223 -16.99 -9.47 -2.03
CA GLY A 223 -15.60 -9.76 -2.40
C GLY A 223 -15.38 -11.25 -2.67
N ALA A 224 -14.15 -11.64 -2.96
CA ALA A 224 -13.80 -13.04 -3.18
C ALA A 224 -12.43 -13.38 -2.60
N LEU A 225 -12.25 -14.68 -2.30
CA LEU A 225 -11.01 -15.23 -1.80
C LEU A 225 -10.03 -15.43 -2.98
N LEU A 226 -8.85 -14.85 -2.91
CA LEU A 226 -7.78 -15.02 -3.88
C LEU A 226 -6.73 -16.04 -3.40
N VAL A 227 -6.30 -15.92 -2.14
CA VAL A 227 -5.41 -16.87 -1.46
C VAL A 227 -6.05 -17.25 -0.13
N LYS A 228 -6.35 -18.55 0.04
CA LYS A 228 -6.97 -19.04 1.27
C LYS A 228 -6.07 -18.84 2.51
N PRO A 229 -6.68 -18.75 3.70
CA PRO A 229 -5.96 -18.67 4.96
C PRO A 229 -4.82 -19.68 5.05
N THR A 230 -3.59 -19.19 5.19
CA THR A 230 -2.37 -19.99 5.16
C THR A 230 -1.44 -19.54 6.28
N ASN A 231 -0.87 -20.48 7.01
CA ASN A 231 0.16 -20.18 8.01
C ASN A 231 1.48 -19.87 7.30
N THR A 232 2.11 -18.79 7.71
CA THR A 232 3.38 -18.32 7.20
C THR A 232 4.32 -18.02 8.37
N PRO A 233 5.63 -17.83 8.11
CA PRO A 233 6.56 -17.46 9.17
C PRO A 233 6.20 -16.13 9.88
N ARG A 234 5.43 -15.24 9.22
CA ARG A 234 5.01 -13.95 9.81
C ARG A 234 3.66 -13.99 10.50
N GLY A 235 2.91 -15.06 10.35
CA GLY A 235 1.57 -15.20 10.91
C GLY A 235 0.63 -15.88 9.92
N ARG A 236 -0.65 -15.86 10.22
CA ARG A 236 -1.68 -16.36 9.32
C ARG A 236 -2.09 -15.27 8.35
N VAL A 237 -2.07 -15.58 7.04
CA VAL A 237 -2.37 -14.62 5.98
C VAL A 237 -3.45 -15.14 5.04
N ALA A 238 -4.18 -14.22 4.41
CA ALA A 238 -5.04 -14.49 3.28
C ALA A 238 -5.02 -13.29 2.32
N LYS A 239 -5.37 -13.52 1.05
CA LYS A 239 -5.54 -12.46 0.06
C LYS A 239 -6.93 -12.52 -0.54
N PHE A 240 -7.46 -11.37 -0.83
CA PHE A 240 -8.82 -11.18 -1.32
C PHE A 240 -8.85 -10.20 -2.48
N ILE A 241 -9.98 -10.21 -3.18
CA ILE A 241 -10.38 -9.10 -4.04
C ILE A 241 -11.67 -8.49 -3.48
N ASP A 242 -11.77 -7.19 -3.60
CA ASP A 242 -12.99 -6.45 -3.29
C ASP A 242 -14.05 -6.62 -4.39
N PRO A 243 -15.28 -6.08 -4.27
CA PRO A 243 -16.32 -6.18 -5.30
C PRO A 243 -15.95 -5.66 -6.68
N HIS A 244 -14.86 -4.87 -6.78
CA HIS A 244 -14.33 -4.30 -8.02
C HIS A 244 -12.97 -4.88 -8.43
N ASN A 245 -12.63 -6.07 -7.90
CA ASN A 245 -11.41 -6.82 -8.17
C ASN A 245 -10.11 -6.12 -7.71
N ALA A 246 -10.17 -5.18 -6.78
CA ALA A 246 -8.97 -4.67 -6.13
C ALA A 246 -8.43 -5.71 -5.15
N ALA A 247 -7.18 -6.15 -5.38
CA ALA A 247 -6.53 -7.13 -4.51
C ALA A 247 -6.01 -6.46 -3.23
N PHE A 248 -6.12 -7.15 -2.09
CA PHE A 248 -5.54 -6.74 -0.81
C PHE A 248 -5.21 -7.95 0.06
N GLY A 249 -4.19 -7.80 0.92
CA GLY A 249 -3.79 -8.81 1.88
C GLY A 249 -4.28 -8.52 3.28
N VAL A 250 -4.48 -9.58 4.08
CA VAL A 250 -4.66 -9.47 5.54
C VAL A 250 -3.70 -10.40 6.27
N ILE A 251 -3.34 -10.03 7.47
CA ILE A 251 -2.45 -10.79 8.32
C ILE A 251 -2.94 -10.77 9.78
N GLU A 252 -2.96 -11.95 10.39
CA GLU A 252 -3.01 -12.16 11.82
C GLU A 252 -1.57 -12.48 12.25
N PRO A 253 -0.84 -11.49 12.79
CA PRO A 253 0.58 -11.63 13.01
C PRO A 253 0.87 -12.53 14.22
N ASN A 254 1.98 -13.23 14.19
CA ASN A 254 2.40 -14.14 15.27
C ASN A 254 3.28 -13.47 16.34
N TRP A 255 3.45 -12.15 16.28
CA TRP A 255 4.26 -11.36 17.23
C TRP A 255 3.44 -10.48 18.18
N LEU A 256 2.10 -10.62 18.20
CA LEU A 256 1.20 -9.93 19.13
C LEU A 256 1.12 -10.68 20.46
#